data_823a06aa9f1a18717a60c5dd3b1ac9df
#
_entry.id   823a06aa9f1a18717a60c5dd3b1ac9df
#
_cell.length_a   1.000
_cell.length_b   1.000
_cell.length_c   1.000
_cell.angle_alpha   90.00
_cell.angle_beta   90.00
_cell.angle_gamma   90.00
#
_symmetry.space_group_name_H-M   'P 1'
#
loop_
_entity.id
_entity.type
_entity.pdbx_description
1 polymer ?
#
loop_
_entity_poly.entity_id
_entity_poly.type
_entity_poly.pdbx_seq_one_letter_code
_entity_poly.pdbx_strand_id
1 'polypeptide(L)'
;MSILNVEHLTHGFGDRAIFNDVSFRLLKGEHIGLIGANGEGKSTFMNIITGKLMPDEGKVEWAKNVRVGYLDQHTVLTPGMTIRQVLASAFDFLYDMEAQMNEICDKMGEATPEELEQYMEDLGTIQDLLTVHDFYMIDAKVEEVARALGLMDIGLDRDVTELSGGQRTKVLLGKLLLEKPDILLLDEPTNYLDAEHIEWLKRYLNEYENAFILISHDIPFLNSVINLIYHMDNQELTRYVGDYDKFQEVYAMKKSQLEAAYNRQQKEIADLKDFVARNKARVSTRNMAMSRQKKLDKMDVIELAAEKPKPEFSFKEGRTTGRIIFETKNLIIGYDEPLSKPLNLSMERGEKVALIGANGIGKTTLLKSILGLIPPLSGEVEQGDYLEIGYFEQEMSGSGDNSCIEEIWQEFPAFTQYEVRSALARCGLTTKHIESRVKVLSGGEQAKVRLCKLMNRATNVLLLDEPTNHLDVDAKEELKRALKEYKGSILMVCHEPEFYDGLATQVWDLSQWTTKL
;
A
#
# COMPACT_ATOMS: atom_id res chain seq x y z
N MET A 1 -25.77 -2.73 14.66
CA MET A 1 -26.05 -1.30 14.48
C MET A 1 -25.07 -0.75 13.46
N SER A 2 -25.49 0.10 12.51
CA SER A 2 -24.56 0.72 11.55
C SER A 2 -23.72 1.76 12.26
N ILE A 3 -22.40 1.72 12.05
CA ILE A 3 -21.45 2.65 12.65
C ILE A 3 -21.12 3.75 11.64
N LEU A 4 -20.99 3.38 10.36
CA LEU A 4 -20.81 4.31 9.25
C LEU A 4 -21.83 3.97 8.16
N ASN A 5 -22.48 5.00 7.63
CA ASN A 5 -23.36 4.91 6.48
C ASN A 5 -22.98 5.98 5.47
N VAL A 6 -22.72 5.55 4.24
CA VAL A 6 -22.43 6.42 3.09
C VAL A 6 -23.50 6.18 2.05
N GLU A 7 -24.19 7.22 1.64
CA GLU A 7 -25.30 7.14 0.70
C GLU A 7 -25.08 8.06 -0.49
N HIS A 8 -25.27 7.49 -1.69
CA HIS A 8 -25.25 8.21 -2.97
C HIS A 8 -24.00 9.07 -3.19
N LEU A 9 -22.83 8.53 -2.78
CA LEU A 9 -21.56 9.24 -2.87
C LEU A 9 -21.12 9.40 -4.32
N THR A 10 -20.96 10.63 -4.77
CA THR A 10 -20.36 11.00 -6.05
C THR A 10 -19.19 11.94 -5.80
N HIS A 11 -18.06 11.67 -6.42
CA HIS A 11 -16.86 12.49 -6.32
C HIS A 11 -15.92 12.34 -7.51
N GLY A 12 -15.28 13.45 -7.90
CA GLY A 12 -14.31 13.46 -8.98
C GLY A 12 -13.28 14.58 -8.84
N PHE A 13 -12.20 14.46 -9.60
CA PHE A 13 -11.16 15.48 -9.72
C PHE A 13 -11.14 16.03 -11.15
N GLY A 14 -11.65 17.24 -11.35
CA GLY A 14 -11.82 17.82 -12.66
C GLY A 14 -12.71 16.93 -13.55
N ASP A 15 -12.21 16.51 -14.72
CA ASP A 15 -12.97 15.66 -15.64
C ASP A 15 -12.96 14.16 -15.29
N ARG A 16 -12.32 13.76 -14.19
CA ARG A 16 -12.24 12.36 -13.77
C ARG A 16 -13.23 12.09 -12.64
N ALA A 17 -14.33 11.38 -12.94
CA ALA A 17 -15.16 10.77 -11.92
C ALA A 17 -14.40 9.62 -11.24
N ILE A 18 -14.42 9.61 -9.91
CA ILE A 18 -13.83 8.56 -9.07
C ILE A 18 -14.94 7.66 -8.52
N PHE A 19 -16.01 8.27 -8.05
CA PHE A 19 -17.20 7.58 -7.56
C PHE A 19 -18.43 8.12 -8.28
N ASN A 20 -19.34 7.20 -8.61
CA ASN A 20 -20.62 7.55 -9.22
C ASN A 20 -21.74 6.81 -8.48
N ASP A 21 -22.49 7.52 -7.65
CA ASP A 21 -23.63 7.00 -6.88
C ASP A 21 -23.29 5.78 -6.01
N VAL A 22 -22.18 5.86 -5.25
CA VAL A 22 -21.67 4.77 -4.43
C VAL A 22 -22.31 4.77 -3.05
N SER A 23 -22.68 3.61 -2.55
CA SER A 23 -23.16 3.44 -1.18
C SER A 23 -22.31 2.42 -0.42
N PHE A 24 -22.03 2.73 0.86
CA PHE A 24 -21.19 1.90 1.72
C PHE A 24 -21.77 1.85 3.14
N ARG A 25 -21.64 0.72 3.78
CA ARG A 25 -22.09 0.52 5.15
C ARG A 25 -21.10 -0.30 5.95
N LEU A 26 -20.78 0.17 7.16
CA LEU A 26 -19.96 -0.54 8.13
C LEU A 26 -20.79 -0.87 9.37
N LEU A 27 -20.75 -2.12 9.79
CA LEU A 27 -21.37 -2.61 11.01
C LEU A 27 -20.32 -2.86 12.09
N LYS A 28 -20.75 -2.91 13.36
CA LYS A 28 -19.86 -3.24 14.47
C LYS A 28 -19.27 -4.65 14.29
N GLY A 29 -17.94 -4.77 14.46
CA GLY A 29 -17.22 -6.05 14.34
C GLY A 29 -17.03 -6.53 12.90
N GLU A 30 -17.33 -5.71 11.88
CA GLU A 30 -16.97 -6.05 10.50
C GLU A 30 -15.50 -5.71 10.24
N HIS A 31 -14.77 -6.68 9.69
CA HIS A 31 -13.39 -6.55 9.25
C HIS A 31 -13.37 -6.47 7.73
N ILE A 32 -13.26 -5.26 7.21
CA ILE A 32 -13.45 -4.97 5.80
C ILE A 32 -12.11 -4.81 5.08
N GLY A 33 -11.90 -5.57 4.00
CA GLY A 33 -10.89 -5.31 3.00
C GLY A 33 -11.43 -4.37 1.91
N LEU A 34 -10.81 -3.21 1.73
CA LEU A 34 -11.10 -2.29 0.63
C LEU A 34 -10.11 -2.52 -0.49
N ILE A 35 -10.55 -3.15 -1.57
CA ILE A 35 -9.70 -3.56 -2.67
C ILE A 35 -10.06 -2.87 -3.98
N GLY A 36 -9.13 -2.83 -4.90
CA GLY A 36 -9.26 -2.20 -6.22
C GLY A 36 -7.87 -1.85 -6.77
N ALA A 37 -7.77 -1.65 -8.06
CA ALA A 37 -6.52 -1.25 -8.70
C ALA A 37 -6.01 0.10 -8.16
N ASN A 38 -4.73 0.39 -8.39
CA ASN A 38 -4.17 1.69 -8.06
C ASN A 38 -4.88 2.80 -8.86
N GLY A 39 -5.16 3.92 -8.18
CA GLY A 39 -5.89 5.03 -8.78
C GLY A 39 -7.42 4.90 -8.82
N GLU A 40 -8.03 3.81 -8.31
CA GLU A 40 -9.49 3.65 -8.23
C GLU A 40 -10.15 4.51 -7.13
N GLY A 41 -9.35 5.14 -6.27
CA GLY A 41 -9.89 6.05 -5.26
C GLY A 41 -9.96 5.46 -3.85
N LYS A 42 -9.25 4.37 -3.53
CA LYS A 42 -9.24 3.79 -2.18
C LYS A 42 -8.90 4.81 -1.10
N SER A 43 -7.76 5.50 -1.24
CA SER A 43 -7.33 6.54 -0.29
C SER A 43 -8.23 7.79 -0.36
N THR A 44 -8.81 8.10 -1.54
CA THR A 44 -9.82 9.16 -1.69
C THR A 44 -11.07 8.84 -0.87
N PHE A 45 -11.53 7.60 -0.91
CA PHE A 45 -12.66 7.14 -0.10
C PHE A 45 -12.36 7.27 1.40
N MET A 46 -11.17 6.83 1.84
CA MET A 46 -10.71 7.00 3.23
C MET A 46 -10.71 8.48 3.66
N ASN A 47 -10.23 9.37 2.80
CA ASN A 47 -10.22 10.82 3.07
C ASN A 47 -11.63 11.42 3.13
N ILE A 48 -12.57 10.92 2.34
CA ILE A 48 -13.96 11.37 2.37
C ILE A 48 -14.63 10.91 3.67
N ILE A 49 -14.54 9.65 4.05
CA ILE A 49 -15.17 9.15 5.27
C ILE A 49 -14.55 9.73 6.53
N THR A 50 -13.28 10.14 6.51
CA THR A 50 -12.63 10.85 7.63
C THR A 50 -12.90 12.35 7.64
N GLY A 51 -13.62 12.89 6.64
CA GLY A 51 -13.92 14.31 6.53
C GLY A 51 -12.76 15.20 6.08
N LYS A 52 -11.62 14.62 5.68
CA LYS A 52 -10.49 15.36 5.10
C LYS A 52 -10.78 15.89 3.70
N LEU A 53 -11.68 15.21 2.99
CA LEU A 53 -12.13 15.58 1.66
C LEU A 53 -13.66 15.60 1.64
N MET A 54 -14.24 16.68 1.11
CA MET A 54 -15.68 16.77 0.93
C MET A 54 -16.09 16.07 -0.38
N PRO A 55 -17.13 15.23 -0.38
CA PRO A 55 -17.70 14.68 -1.62
C PRO A 55 -18.43 15.77 -2.42
N ASP A 56 -18.57 15.55 -3.73
CA ASP A 56 -19.34 16.46 -4.60
C ASP A 56 -20.83 16.29 -4.36
N GLU A 57 -21.29 15.03 -4.18
CA GLU A 57 -22.67 14.70 -3.81
C GLU A 57 -22.68 13.51 -2.84
N GLY A 58 -23.80 13.34 -2.14
CA GLY A 58 -24.01 12.24 -1.21
C GLY A 58 -23.83 12.63 0.24
N LYS A 59 -23.93 11.64 1.12
CA LYS A 59 -23.94 11.84 2.57
C LYS A 59 -23.06 10.81 3.27
N VAL A 60 -22.26 11.26 4.23
CA VAL A 60 -21.46 10.42 5.11
C VAL A 60 -21.96 10.63 6.54
N GLU A 61 -22.45 9.57 7.16
CA GLU A 61 -23.02 9.63 8.51
C GLU A 61 -22.31 8.63 9.43
N TRP A 62 -21.69 9.14 10.48
CA TRP A 62 -21.15 8.37 11.58
C TRP A 62 -22.17 8.23 12.71
N ALA A 63 -22.18 7.09 13.39
CA ALA A 63 -22.93 6.95 14.62
C ALA A 63 -22.39 7.92 15.68
N LYS A 64 -23.24 8.31 16.63
CA LYS A 64 -22.84 9.23 17.70
C LYS A 64 -21.78 8.60 18.60
N ASN A 65 -20.82 9.41 19.05
CA ASN A 65 -19.76 9.05 19.99
C ASN A 65 -18.82 7.91 19.52
N VAL A 66 -18.60 7.80 18.21
CA VAL A 66 -17.66 6.83 17.62
C VAL A 66 -16.29 7.47 17.49
N ARG A 67 -15.28 6.82 18.05
CA ARG A 67 -13.87 7.20 17.90
C ARG A 67 -13.31 6.51 16.66
N VAL A 68 -12.84 7.32 15.71
CA VAL A 68 -12.26 6.85 14.45
C VAL A 68 -10.75 7.08 14.51
N GLY A 69 -9.99 6.02 14.38
CA GLY A 69 -8.54 6.09 14.24
C GLY A 69 -8.13 5.85 12.78
N TYR A 70 -7.31 6.73 12.23
CA TYR A 70 -6.85 6.63 10.85
C TYR A 70 -5.32 6.68 10.76
N LEU A 71 -4.73 5.61 10.22
CA LEU A 71 -3.32 5.59 9.88
C LEU A 71 -3.11 6.39 8.60
N ASP A 72 -2.73 7.65 8.75
CA ASP A 72 -2.38 8.52 7.63
C ASP A 72 -0.87 8.62 7.48
N GLN A 73 -0.35 8.24 6.32
CA GLN A 73 1.08 8.31 6.01
C GLN A 73 1.64 9.74 6.01
N HIS A 74 0.76 10.75 5.92
CA HIS A 74 1.14 12.17 5.90
C HIS A 74 0.98 12.86 7.25
N THR A 75 0.62 12.14 8.31
CA THR A 75 0.51 12.72 9.66
C THR A 75 1.86 13.21 10.13
N VAL A 76 1.91 14.48 10.51
CA VAL A 76 3.12 15.11 11.04
C VAL A 76 3.19 14.84 12.54
N LEU A 77 4.29 14.21 12.98
CA LEU A 77 4.59 14.05 14.40
C LEU A 77 5.09 15.38 14.98
N THR A 78 4.72 15.63 16.22
CA THR A 78 5.12 16.88 16.91
C THR A 78 6.63 16.88 17.16
N PRO A 79 7.38 17.86 16.61
CA PRO A 79 8.82 17.98 16.85
C PRO A 79 9.17 18.10 18.33
N GLY A 80 10.28 17.47 18.75
CA GLY A 80 10.76 17.51 20.12
C GLY A 80 10.13 16.45 21.05
N MET A 81 9.21 15.62 20.54
CA MET A 81 8.71 14.45 21.29
C MET A 81 9.59 13.23 21.02
N THR A 82 9.77 12.39 22.04
CA THR A 82 10.38 11.07 21.88
C THR A 82 9.35 10.05 21.39
N ILE A 83 9.84 8.91 20.85
CA ILE A 83 8.95 7.80 20.45
C ILE A 83 8.07 7.37 21.63
N ARG A 84 8.64 7.22 22.82
CA ARG A 84 7.90 6.88 24.06
C ARG A 84 6.77 7.87 24.33
N GLN A 85 7.05 9.16 24.24
CA GLN A 85 6.05 10.21 24.48
C GLN A 85 4.92 10.17 23.46
N VAL A 86 5.22 9.94 22.18
CA VAL A 86 4.20 9.81 21.15
C VAL A 86 3.32 8.57 21.39
N LEU A 87 3.89 7.44 21.76
CA LEU A 87 3.12 6.24 22.06
C LEU A 87 2.26 6.43 23.33
N ALA A 88 2.84 7.02 24.39
CA ALA A 88 2.13 7.30 25.63
C ALA A 88 0.97 8.30 25.44
N SER A 89 1.07 9.21 24.45
CA SER A 89 -0.01 10.17 24.15
C SER A 89 -1.32 9.51 23.69
N ALA A 90 -1.31 8.23 23.35
CA ALA A 90 -2.53 7.44 23.14
C ALA A 90 -3.42 7.40 24.41
N PHE A 91 -2.85 7.65 25.57
CA PHE A 91 -3.50 7.61 26.87
C PHE A 91 -3.62 9.00 27.54
N ASP A 92 -3.47 10.10 26.77
CA ASP A 92 -3.51 11.46 27.32
C ASP A 92 -4.74 11.70 28.20
N PHE A 93 -5.91 11.15 27.82
CA PHE A 93 -7.14 11.27 28.62
C PHE A 93 -7.01 10.65 30.02
N LEU A 94 -6.19 9.60 30.20
CA LEU A 94 -5.93 9.00 31.51
C LEU A 94 -4.96 9.85 32.33
N TYR A 95 -3.96 10.42 31.70
CA TYR A 95 -3.05 11.36 32.35
C TYR A 95 -3.79 12.64 32.78
N ASP A 96 -4.76 13.13 31.99
CA ASP A 96 -5.61 14.24 32.37
C ASP A 96 -6.51 13.89 33.58
N MET A 97 -7.02 12.65 33.65
CA MET A 97 -7.77 12.17 34.81
C MET A 97 -6.88 12.05 36.05
N GLU A 98 -5.66 11.56 35.92
CA GLU A 98 -4.69 11.52 37.02
C GLU A 98 -4.36 12.94 37.51
N ALA A 99 -4.15 13.89 36.60
CA ALA A 99 -3.93 15.28 36.97
C ALA A 99 -5.12 15.88 37.73
N GLN A 100 -6.36 15.61 37.29
CA GLN A 100 -7.58 16.00 38.00
C GLN A 100 -7.66 15.37 39.37
N MET A 101 -7.32 14.08 39.51
CA MET A 101 -7.27 13.37 40.79
C MET A 101 -6.31 14.07 41.77
N ASN A 102 -5.10 14.43 41.29
CA ASN A 102 -4.12 15.12 42.11
C ASN A 102 -4.60 16.53 42.52
N GLU A 103 -5.23 17.26 41.61
CA GLU A 103 -5.81 18.60 41.90
C GLU A 103 -6.93 18.52 42.96
N ILE A 104 -7.79 17.47 42.90
CA ILE A 104 -8.81 17.23 43.91
C ILE A 104 -8.16 16.91 45.27
N CYS A 105 -7.12 16.06 45.28
CA CYS A 105 -6.38 15.75 46.50
C CYS A 105 -5.78 16.99 47.17
N ASP A 106 -5.22 17.89 46.39
CA ASP A 106 -4.66 19.16 46.90
C ASP A 106 -5.75 20.06 47.49
N LYS A 107 -6.94 20.15 46.86
CA LYS A 107 -8.07 20.93 47.32
C LYS A 107 -8.73 20.38 48.60
N MET A 108 -8.67 19.07 48.84
CA MET A 108 -9.25 18.44 50.03
C MET A 108 -8.67 18.95 51.33
N GLY A 109 -7.41 19.47 51.32
CA GLY A 109 -6.78 20.02 52.52
C GLY A 109 -7.43 21.30 53.07
N GLU A 110 -8.16 22.03 52.24
CA GLU A 110 -8.81 23.30 52.59
C GLU A 110 -10.34 23.25 52.44
N ALA A 111 -10.92 22.07 52.14
CA ALA A 111 -12.33 21.88 51.81
C ALA A 111 -13.25 21.93 53.02
N THR A 112 -14.47 22.40 52.83
CA THR A 112 -15.55 22.25 53.81
C THR A 112 -16.05 20.81 53.87
N PRO A 113 -16.76 20.39 54.97
CA PRO A 113 -17.24 19.00 55.10
C PRO A 113 -18.14 18.55 53.92
N GLU A 114 -18.93 19.44 53.34
CA GLU A 114 -19.81 19.16 52.21
C GLU A 114 -19.00 18.98 50.89
N GLU A 115 -18.03 19.85 50.67
CA GLU A 115 -17.11 19.73 49.52
C GLU A 115 -16.22 18.49 49.62
N LEU A 116 -15.84 18.12 50.86
CA LEU A 116 -15.02 16.92 51.08
C LEU A 116 -15.73 15.63 50.68
N GLU A 117 -17.05 15.53 50.97
CA GLU A 117 -17.85 14.36 50.59
C GLU A 117 -17.94 14.25 49.06
N GLN A 118 -18.13 15.37 48.34
CA GLN A 118 -18.17 15.41 46.88
C GLN A 118 -16.78 15.03 46.27
N TYR A 119 -15.71 15.60 46.82
CA TYR A 119 -14.34 15.26 46.36
C TYR A 119 -13.99 13.79 46.55
N MET A 120 -14.45 13.17 47.64
CA MET A 120 -14.27 11.74 47.87
C MET A 120 -15.03 10.89 46.84
N GLU A 121 -16.23 11.26 46.43
CA GLU A 121 -17.01 10.58 45.41
C GLU A 121 -16.36 10.73 44.03
N ASP A 122 -15.93 11.94 43.67
CA ASP A 122 -15.22 12.22 42.42
C ASP A 122 -13.89 11.45 42.35
N LEU A 123 -13.10 11.43 43.43
CA LEU A 123 -11.88 10.63 43.55
C LEU A 123 -12.13 9.14 43.35
N GLY A 124 -13.15 8.60 43.98
CA GLY A 124 -13.51 7.20 43.80
C GLY A 124 -13.86 6.89 42.36
N THR A 125 -14.63 7.74 41.72
CA THR A 125 -15.01 7.60 40.29
C THR A 125 -13.79 7.64 39.37
N ILE A 126 -12.89 8.62 39.58
CA ILE A 126 -11.66 8.73 38.76
C ILE A 126 -10.76 7.52 38.98
N GLN A 127 -10.58 7.08 40.23
CA GLN A 127 -9.74 5.93 40.58
C GLN A 127 -10.26 4.63 39.98
N ASP A 128 -11.57 4.43 39.97
CA ASP A 128 -12.21 3.28 39.32
C ASP A 128 -11.99 3.31 37.81
N LEU A 129 -12.12 4.47 37.16
CA LEU A 129 -11.86 4.65 35.73
C LEU A 129 -10.38 4.39 35.38
N LEU A 130 -9.43 4.93 36.15
CA LEU A 130 -8.01 4.67 35.96
C LEU A 130 -7.68 3.17 36.11
N THR A 131 -8.33 2.50 37.05
CA THR A 131 -8.16 1.06 37.28
C THR A 131 -8.74 0.22 36.13
N VAL A 132 -9.96 0.54 35.70
CA VAL A 132 -10.63 -0.16 34.57
C VAL A 132 -9.84 -0.03 33.27
N HIS A 133 -9.15 1.10 33.05
CA HIS A 133 -8.33 1.33 31.87
C HIS A 133 -6.86 0.92 32.02
N ASP A 134 -6.51 0.21 33.13
CA ASP A 134 -5.14 -0.25 33.41
C ASP A 134 -4.09 0.88 33.35
N PHE A 135 -4.39 2.04 33.89
CA PHE A 135 -3.51 3.20 33.87
C PHE A 135 -2.07 2.88 34.30
N TYR A 136 -1.93 2.12 35.39
CA TYR A 136 -0.61 1.75 35.95
C TYR A 136 0.18 0.75 35.07
N MET A 137 -0.42 0.25 34.00
CA MET A 137 0.21 -0.67 33.04
C MET A 137 0.56 0.00 31.71
N ILE A 138 0.37 1.33 31.59
CA ILE A 138 0.60 2.06 30.35
C ILE A 138 2.02 1.86 29.82
N ASP A 139 3.05 1.99 30.66
CA ASP A 139 4.43 1.80 30.24
C ASP A 139 4.68 0.39 29.69
N ALA A 140 4.11 -0.63 30.34
CA ALA A 140 4.23 -2.00 29.87
C ALA A 140 3.51 -2.21 28.52
N LYS A 141 2.32 -1.61 28.33
CA LYS A 141 1.59 -1.66 27.05
C LYS A 141 2.36 -0.93 25.94
N VAL A 142 2.95 0.22 26.25
CA VAL A 142 3.79 0.98 25.32
C VAL A 142 5.01 0.16 24.90
N GLU A 143 5.71 -0.48 25.84
CA GLU A 143 6.87 -1.32 25.55
C GLU A 143 6.51 -2.59 24.77
N GLU A 144 5.37 -3.21 25.07
CA GLU A 144 4.86 -4.37 24.32
C GLU A 144 4.64 -4.02 22.85
N VAL A 145 3.88 -2.96 22.58
CA VAL A 145 3.60 -2.54 21.20
C VAL A 145 4.87 -2.03 20.50
N ALA A 146 5.73 -1.32 21.21
CA ALA A 146 7.00 -0.84 20.68
C ALA A 146 7.91 -2.01 20.26
N ARG A 147 7.99 -3.06 21.09
CA ARG A 147 8.73 -4.29 20.76
C ARG A 147 8.12 -5.00 19.56
N ALA A 148 6.82 -5.12 19.56
CA ALA A 148 6.08 -5.79 18.49
C ALA A 148 6.20 -5.11 17.13
N LEU A 149 6.50 -3.81 17.08
CA LEU A 149 6.72 -3.05 15.84
C LEU A 149 8.21 -2.77 15.55
N GLY A 150 9.14 -3.34 16.35
CA GLY A 150 10.59 -3.13 16.18
C GLY A 150 11.05 -1.70 16.50
N LEU A 151 10.31 -0.97 17.35
CA LEU A 151 10.68 0.38 17.77
C LEU A 151 11.72 0.39 18.90
N MET A 152 11.88 -0.74 19.61
CA MET A 152 12.90 -0.87 20.67
C MET A 152 14.32 -0.74 20.10
N ASP A 153 14.55 -1.29 18.91
CA ASP A 153 15.86 -1.24 18.24
C ASP A 153 16.26 0.18 17.80
N ILE A 154 15.25 1.04 17.60
CA ILE A 154 15.46 2.45 17.23
C ILE A 154 15.84 3.27 18.47
N GLY A 155 15.37 2.85 19.66
CA GLY A 155 15.49 3.55 20.94
C GLY A 155 14.29 4.46 21.21
N LEU A 156 13.56 4.16 22.29
CA LEU A 156 12.29 4.85 22.60
C LEU A 156 12.48 6.33 23.01
N ASP A 157 13.67 6.70 23.44
CA ASP A 157 14.00 8.07 23.85
C ASP A 157 14.49 8.95 22.69
N ARG A 158 14.52 8.40 21.46
CA ARG A 158 14.91 9.13 20.26
C ARG A 158 13.83 10.11 19.83
N ASP A 159 14.24 11.29 19.37
CA ASP A 159 13.35 12.32 18.82
C ASP A 159 12.72 11.85 17.50
N VAL A 160 11.41 12.06 17.36
CA VAL A 160 10.66 11.64 16.18
C VAL A 160 11.03 12.40 14.90
N THR A 161 11.70 13.55 15.01
CA THR A 161 12.19 14.31 13.85
C THR A 161 13.35 13.62 13.14
N GLU A 162 14.11 12.80 13.86
CA GLU A 162 15.25 12.05 13.34
C GLU A 162 14.86 10.74 12.63
N LEU A 163 13.59 10.39 12.68
CA LEU A 163 13.09 9.14 12.14
C LEU A 163 12.94 9.19 10.61
N SER A 164 13.24 8.08 9.94
CA SER A 164 12.88 7.88 8.54
C SER A 164 11.36 7.83 8.35
N GLY A 165 10.87 8.01 7.12
CA GLY A 165 9.45 7.94 6.80
C GLY A 165 8.80 6.64 7.28
N GLY A 166 9.43 5.48 7.01
CA GLY A 166 8.92 4.18 7.46
C GLY A 166 8.92 4.02 8.99
N GLN A 167 9.93 4.55 9.68
CA GLN A 167 9.96 4.54 11.15
C GLN A 167 8.85 5.41 11.75
N ARG A 168 8.57 6.58 11.16
CA ARG A 168 7.44 7.42 11.57
C ARG A 168 6.11 6.71 11.41
N THR A 169 5.91 6.01 10.30
CA THR A 169 4.69 5.23 10.06
C THR A 169 4.52 4.13 11.11
N LYS A 170 5.59 3.44 11.52
CA LYS A 170 5.55 2.45 12.62
C LYS A 170 5.13 3.07 13.96
N VAL A 171 5.66 4.26 14.29
CA VAL A 171 5.29 4.97 15.53
C VAL A 171 3.81 5.38 15.51
N LEU A 172 3.34 5.92 14.37
CA LEU A 172 1.91 6.28 14.18
C LEU A 172 0.99 5.06 14.29
N LEU A 173 1.38 3.95 13.67
CA LEU A 173 0.66 2.69 13.79
C LEU A 173 0.61 2.23 15.26
N GLY A 174 1.74 2.23 15.96
CA GLY A 174 1.80 1.86 17.38
C GLY A 174 0.89 2.70 18.26
N LYS A 175 0.92 4.03 18.09
CA LYS A 175 0.00 4.95 18.79
C LYS A 175 -1.46 4.60 18.51
N LEU A 176 -1.81 4.42 17.24
CA LEU A 176 -3.17 4.10 16.82
C LEU A 176 -3.68 2.77 17.42
N LEU A 177 -2.83 1.74 17.47
CA LEU A 177 -3.18 0.45 18.08
C LEU A 177 -3.36 0.57 19.59
N LEU A 178 -2.58 1.41 20.28
CA LEU A 178 -2.73 1.69 21.71
C LEU A 178 -4.01 2.46 22.04
N GLU A 179 -4.44 3.37 21.16
CA GLU A 179 -5.69 4.13 21.32
C GLU A 179 -6.95 3.25 21.30
N LYS A 180 -6.88 2.08 20.64
CA LYS A 180 -8.00 1.13 20.47
C LYS A 180 -9.32 1.83 20.10
N PRO A 181 -9.38 2.54 18.97
CA PRO A 181 -10.59 3.27 18.56
C PRO A 181 -11.74 2.31 18.24
N ASP A 182 -12.98 2.82 18.16
CA ASP A 182 -14.14 2.01 17.78
C ASP A 182 -14.10 1.58 16.32
N ILE A 183 -13.34 2.32 15.50
CA ILE A 183 -13.08 1.98 14.10
C ILE A 183 -11.63 2.29 13.76
N LEU A 184 -10.97 1.29 13.20
CA LEU A 184 -9.60 1.40 12.72
C LEU A 184 -9.59 1.52 11.19
N LEU A 185 -8.98 2.58 10.68
CA LEU A 185 -8.77 2.78 9.25
C LEU A 185 -7.29 2.63 8.95
N LEU A 186 -6.94 1.59 8.18
CA LEU A 186 -5.55 1.23 7.89
C LEU A 186 -5.31 1.28 6.38
N ASP A 187 -4.40 2.16 5.94
CA ASP A 187 -3.96 2.24 4.56
C ASP A 187 -2.53 1.72 4.45
N GLU A 188 -2.37 0.53 3.86
CA GLU A 188 -1.10 -0.17 3.67
C GLU A 188 -0.25 -0.32 4.95
N PRO A 189 -0.80 -0.88 6.05
CA PRO A 189 -0.10 -0.93 7.34
C PRO A 189 1.11 -1.87 7.34
N THR A 190 1.19 -2.82 6.40
CA THR A 190 2.29 -3.77 6.26
C THR A 190 3.53 -3.16 5.60
N ASN A 191 3.37 -2.02 4.92
CA ASN A 191 4.51 -1.31 4.38
C ASN A 191 5.47 -0.94 5.51
N TYR A 192 6.77 -1.18 5.32
CA TYR A 192 7.84 -0.96 6.29
C TYR A 192 7.87 -1.93 7.50
N LEU A 193 6.96 -2.92 7.58
CA LEU A 193 7.03 -4.00 8.55
C LEU A 193 7.79 -5.19 7.94
N ASP A 194 8.54 -5.91 8.76
CA ASP A 194 9.10 -7.20 8.37
C ASP A 194 8.15 -8.35 8.73
N ALA A 195 8.50 -9.57 8.34
CA ALA A 195 7.62 -10.72 8.47
C ALA A 195 7.18 -11.00 9.92
N GLU A 196 8.05 -10.78 10.91
CA GLU A 196 7.73 -11.01 12.32
C GLU A 196 6.69 -10.00 12.82
N HIS A 197 6.87 -8.73 12.48
CA HIS A 197 5.96 -7.66 12.86
C HIS A 197 4.60 -7.76 12.13
N ILE A 198 4.60 -8.23 10.88
CA ILE A 198 3.36 -8.53 10.14
C ILE A 198 2.58 -9.65 10.83
N GLU A 199 3.24 -10.74 11.27
CA GLU A 199 2.57 -11.83 11.98
C GLU A 199 2.01 -11.40 13.34
N TRP A 200 2.67 -10.46 14.02
CA TRP A 200 2.11 -9.88 15.24
C TRP A 200 0.88 -9.01 14.95
N LEU A 201 0.96 -8.12 13.92
CA LEU A 201 -0.16 -7.26 13.53
C LEU A 201 -1.38 -8.09 13.10
N LYS A 202 -1.16 -9.20 12.40
CA LYS A 202 -2.19 -10.16 12.02
C LYS A 202 -2.90 -10.74 13.23
N ARG A 203 -2.16 -11.18 14.26
CA ARG A 203 -2.75 -11.68 15.51
C ARG A 203 -3.56 -10.57 16.20
N TYR A 204 -3.00 -9.37 16.31
CA TYR A 204 -3.67 -8.22 16.90
C TYR A 204 -5.00 -7.91 16.20
N LEU A 205 -5.02 -7.85 14.87
CA LEU A 205 -6.24 -7.55 14.10
C LEU A 205 -7.28 -8.68 14.17
N ASN A 206 -6.86 -9.93 14.26
CA ASN A 206 -7.79 -11.06 14.47
C ASN A 206 -8.47 -11.02 15.84
N GLU A 207 -7.80 -10.51 16.87
CA GLU A 207 -8.32 -10.33 18.21
C GLU A 207 -9.05 -9.00 18.40
N TYR A 208 -9.06 -8.13 17.37
CA TYR A 208 -9.68 -6.81 17.45
C TYR A 208 -11.20 -6.92 17.40
N GLU A 209 -11.87 -6.63 18.52
CA GLU A 209 -13.33 -6.79 18.66
C GLU A 209 -14.15 -5.73 17.92
N ASN A 210 -13.55 -4.58 17.63
CA ASN A 210 -14.19 -3.48 16.94
C ASN A 210 -14.08 -3.63 15.42
N ALA A 211 -14.65 -2.69 14.67
CA ALA A 211 -14.61 -2.70 13.22
C ALA A 211 -13.31 -2.11 12.67
N PHE A 212 -12.86 -2.60 11.52
CA PHE A 212 -11.81 -1.92 10.78
C PHE A 212 -12.04 -1.95 9.25
N ILE A 213 -11.41 -0.99 8.57
CA ILE A 213 -11.29 -0.96 7.12
C ILE A 213 -9.79 -1.01 6.79
N LEU A 214 -9.41 -2.01 6.02
CA LEU A 214 -8.02 -2.29 5.64
C LEU A 214 -7.84 -2.17 4.14
N ILE A 215 -6.88 -1.36 3.71
CA ILE A 215 -6.33 -1.38 2.35
C ILE A 215 -4.98 -2.08 2.44
N SER A 216 -4.77 -3.12 1.65
CA SER A 216 -3.47 -3.80 1.54
C SER A 216 -3.32 -4.48 0.20
N HIS A 217 -2.09 -4.49 -0.31
CA HIS A 217 -1.64 -5.27 -1.47
C HIS A 217 -0.96 -6.58 -1.08
N ASP A 218 -0.82 -6.84 0.22
CA ASP A 218 -0.39 -8.13 0.77
C ASP A 218 -1.61 -9.04 0.91
N ILE A 219 -1.82 -9.89 -0.10
CA ILE A 219 -3.01 -10.76 -0.16
C ILE A 219 -3.05 -11.79 0.97
N PRO A 220 -1.94 -12.50 1.33
CA PRO A 220 -1.92 -13.40 2.47
C PRO A 220 -2.30 -12.73 3.78
N PHE A 221 -1.77 -11.54 4.03
CA PHE A 221 -2.12 -10.75 5.21
C PHE A 221 -3.61 -10.36 5.18
N LEU A 222 -4.07 -9.76 4.07
CA LEU A 222 -5.46 -9.36 3.88
C LEU A 222 -6.41 -10.53 4.13
N ASN A 223 -6.16 -11.69 3.49
CA ASN A 223 -6.97 -12.89 3.57
C ASN A 223 -7.09 -13.46 4.98
N SER A 224 -6.08 -13.23 5.82
CA SER A 224 -6.03 -13.76 7.18
C SER A 224 -6.81 -12.93 8.20
N VAL A 225 -7.14 -11.67 7.92
CA VAL A 225 -7.72 -10.74 8.91
C VAL A 225 -9.11 -10.21 8.55
N ILE A 226 -9.53 -10.32 7.28
CA ILE A 226 -10.82 -9.79 6.82
C ILE A 226 -11.90 -10.87 6.76
N ASN A 227 -13.16 -10.43 6.88
CA ASN A 227 -14.33 -11.29 6.68
C ASN A 227 -15.29 -10.76 5.60
N LEU A 228 -14.99 -9.59 5.06
CA LEU A 228 -15.81 -8.89 4.09
C LEU A 228 -14.93 -8.04 3.16
N ILE A 229 -15.32 -7.97 1.90
CA ILE A 229 -14.62 -7.16 0.89
C ILE A 229 -15.57 -6.14 0.29
N TYR A 230 -15.07 -4.91 0.16
CA TYR A 230 -15.60 -3.94 -0.76
C TYR A 230 -14.63 -3.74 -1.92
N HIS A 231 -15.09 -4.06 -3.12
CA HIS A 231 -14.30 -3.93 -4.34
C HIS A 231 -14.67 -2.65 -5.07
N MET A 232 -13.66 -1.80 -5.27
CA MET A 232 -13.74 -0.61 -6.11
C MET A 232 -13.32 -0.95 -7.53
N ASP A 233 -14.23 -0.80 -8.45
CA ASP A 233 -13.96 -0.97 -9.88
C ASP A 233 -14.93 -0.13 -10.71
N ASN A 234 -14.40 0.57 -11.72
CA ASN A 234 -15.19 1.38 -12.65
C ASN A 234 -16.16 2.37 -11.98
N GLN A 235 -15.69 3.12 -10.96
CA GLN A 235 -16.46 4.12 -10.20
C GLN A 235 -17.57 3.54 -9.32
N GLU A 236 -17.66 2.21 -9.22
CA GLU A 236 -18.61 1.49 -8.38
C GLU A 236 -17.94 0.87 -7.17
N LEU A 237 -18.72 0.61 -6.14
CA LEU A 237 -18.29 -0.07 -4.92
C LEU A 237 -19.21 -1.25 -4.65
N THR A 238 -18.68 -2.46 -4.84
CA THR A 238 -19.46 -3.69 -4.71
C THR A 238 -19.03 -4.47 -3.48
N ARG A 239 -20.02 -4.90 -2.67
CA ARG A 239 -19.80 -5.68 -1.44
C ARG A 239 -19.77 -7.19 -1.73
N TYR A 240 -18.77 -7.88 -1.20
CA TYR A 240 -18.61 -9.34 -1.23
C TYR A 240 -18.40 -9.86 0.19
N VAL A 241 -19.09 -10.93 0.54
CA VAL A 241 -18.96 -11.59 1.85
C VAL A 241 -17.96 -12.74 1.73
N GLY A 242 -16.97 -12.75 2.58
CA GLY A 242 -15.91 -13.75 2.62
C GLY A 242 -14.53 -13.12 2.50
N ASP A 243 -13.54 -13.97 2.32
CA ASP A 243 -12.14 -13.63 2.12
C ASP A 243 -11.81 -13.29 0.66
N TYR A 244 -10.55 -13.02 0.37
CA TYR A 244 -10.10 -12.62 -0.95
C TYR A 244 -10.21 -13.76 -1.98
N ASP A 245 -9.98 -15.01 -1.59
CA ASP A 245 -10.06 -16.16 -2.50
C ASP A 245 -11.49 -16.36 -2.98
N LYS A 246 -12.45 -16.32 -2.05
CA LYS A 246 -13.87 -16.39 -2.38
C LYS A 246 -14.34 -15.20 -3.22
N PHE A 247 -13.81 -14.00 -2.93
CA PHE A 247 -14.06 -12.83 -3.77
C PHE A 247 -13.62 -13.08 -5.21
N GLN A 248 -12.40 -13.58 -5.41
CA GLN A 248 -11.88 -13.86 -6.76
C GLN A 248 -12.76 -14.84 -7.55
N GLU A 249 -13.19 -15.92 -6.91
CA GLU A 249 -14.09 -16.89 -7.55
C GLU A 249 -15.42 -16.24 -8.00
N VAL A 250 -16.06 -15.50 -7.09
CA VAL A 250 -17.34 -14.84 -7.37
C VAL A 250 -17.18 -13.73 -8.42
N TYR A 251 -16.10 -12.96 -8.36
CA TYR A 251 -15.80 -11.90 -9.30
C TYR A 251 -15.56 -12.45 -10.71
N ALA A 252 -14.73 -13.49 -10.84
CA ALA A 252 -14.47 -14.17 -12.11
C ALA A 252 -15.76 -14.74 -12.72
N MET A 253 -16.62 -15.38 -11.90
CA MET A 253 -17.90 -15.88 -12.34
C MET A 253 -18.83 -14.76 -12.85
N LYS A 254 -18.96 -13.65 -12.10
CA LYS A 254 -19.77 -12.49 -12.52
C LYS A 254 -19.25 -11.87 -13.81
N LYS A 255 -17.93 -11.71 -13.94
CA LYS A 255 -17.29 -11.17 -15.16
C LYS A 255 -17.61 -12.04 -16.37
N SER A 256 -17.44 -13.37 -16.24
CA SER A 256 -17.77 -14.32 -17.30
C SER A 256 -19.25 -14.29 -17.71
N GLN A 257 -20.15 -14.16 -16.73
CA GLN A 257 -21.60 -14.04 -17.00
C GLN A 257 -21.91 -12.73 -17.76
N LEU A 258 -21.31 -11.62 -17.37
CA LEU A 258 -21.49 -10.32 -18.02
C LEU A 258 -20.96 -10.34 -19.47
N GLU A 259 -19.78 -10.92 -19.70
CA GLU A 259 -19.21 -11.12 -21.04
C GLU A 259 -20.10 -12.00 -21.92
N ALA A 260 -20.62 -13.10 -21.37
CA ALA A 260 -21.55 -13.96 -22.08
C ALA A 260 -22.86 -13.25 -22.44
N ALA A 261 -23.40 -12.44 -21.52
CA ALA A 261 -24.60 -11.63 -21.76
C ALA A 261 -24.36 -10.56 -22.84
N TYR A 262 -23.23 -9.86 -22.76
CA TYR A 262 -22.80 -8.89 -23.78
C TYR A 262 -22.69 -9.53 -25.16
N ASN A 263 -21.99 -10.66 -25.29
CA ASN A 263 -21.82 -11.36 -26.56
C ASN A 263 -23.17 -11.82 -27.17
N ARG A 264 -24.08 -12.29 -26.31
CA ARG A 264 -25.44 -12.65 -26.75
C ARG A 264 -26.20 -11.41 -27.26
N GLN A 265 -26.14 -10.32 -26.52
CA GLN A 265 -26.82 -9.07 -26.90
C GLN A 265 -26.23 -8.47 -28.18
N GLN A 266 -24.91 -8.47 -28.34
CA GLN A 266 -24.26 -7.98 -29.56
C GLN A 266 -24.67 -8.80 -30.79
N LYS A 267 -24.80 -10.12 -30.63
CA LYS A 267 -25.31 -10.98 -31.70
C LYS A 267 -26.78 -10.65 -32.04
N GLU A 268 -27.64 -10.47 -31.02
CA GLU A 268 -29.04 -10.07 -31.25
C GLU A 268 -29.13 -8.70 -31.94
N ILE A 269 -28.32 -7.73 -31.53
CA ILE A 269 -28.22 -6.40 -32.14
C ILE A 269 -27.81 -6.53 -33.61
N ALA A 270 -26.80 -7.35 -33.92
CA ALA A 270 -26.33 -7.58 -35.29
C ALA A 270 -27.43 -8.22 -36.16
N ASP A 271 -28.08 -9.23 -35.65
CA ASP A 271 -29.20 -9.93 -36.36
C ASP A 271 -30.36 -8.97 -36.62
N LEU A 272 -30.73 -8.14 -35.65
CA LEU A 272 -31.81 -7.15 -35.81
C LEU A 272 -31.41 -6.05 -36.81
N LYS A 273 -30.19 -5.54 -36.77
CA LYS A 273 -29.67 -4.55 -37.72
C LYS A 273 -29.67 -5.10 -39.14
N ASP A 274 -29.20 -6.33 -39.35
CA ASP A 274 -29.15 -6.97 -40.65
C ASP A 274 -30.55 -7.19 -41.20
N PHE A 275 -31.51 -7.67 -40.36
CA PHE A 275 -32.91 -7.82 -40.76
C PHE A 275 -33.52 -6.47 -41.18
N VAL A 276 -33.30 -5.41 -40.41
CA VAL A 276 -33.81 -4.06 -40.73
C VAL A 276 -33.20 -3.57 -42.05
N ALA A 277 -31.91 -3.73 -42.26
CA ALA A 277 -31.22 -3.31 -43.46
C ALA A 277 -31.79 -3.99 -44.71
N ARG A 278 -32.03 -5.31 -44.66
CA ARG A 278 -32.57 -6.09 -45.82
C ARG A 278 -34.04 -5.85 -46.10
N ASN A 279 -34.84 -5.46 -45.10
CA ASN A 279 -36.29 -5.40 -45.22
C ASN A 279 -36.92 -4.00 -45.19
N LYS A 280 -36.15 -2.94 -44.82
CA LYS A 280 -36.63 -1.55 -44.72
C LYS A 280 -37.17 -0.98 -46.06
N ALA A 281 -36.60 -1.39 -47.19
CA ALA A 281 -36.96 -0.90 -48.51
C ALA A 281 -38.15 -1.65 -49.15
N ARG A 282 -38.55 -2.84 -48.62
CA ARG A 282 -39.63 -3.66 -49.21
C ARG A 282 -40.97 -3.31 -48.57
N VAL A 283 -41.98 -2.99 -49.37
CA VAL A 283 -43.33 -2.58 -48.92
C VAL A 283 -43.96 -3.64 -48.00
N SER A 284 -43.87 -4.93 -48.37
CA SER A 284 -44.47 -6.06 -47.61
C SER A 284 -43.84 -6.31 -46.24
N THR A 285 -42.58 -5.99 -46.06
CA THR A 285 -41.84 -6.29 -44.79
C THR A 285 -41.47 -5.02 -44.03
N ARG A 286 -41.80 -3.84 -44.51
CA ARG A 286 -41.48 -2.54 -43.90
C ARG A 286 -41.96 -2.39 -42.47
N ASN A 287 -43.22 -2.80 -42.20
CA ASN A 287 -43.79 -2.71 -40.83
C ASN A 287 -43.06 -3.61 -39.84
N MET A 288 -42.62 -4.81 -40.25
CA MET A 288 -41.82 -5.71 -39.43
C MET A 288 -40.40 -5.13 -39.20
N ALA A 289 -39.81 -4.54 -40.24
CA ALA A 289 -38.50 -3.88 -40.07
C ALA A 289 -38.59 -2.68 -39.12
N MET A 290 -39.65 -1.86 -39.23
CA MET A 290 -39.85 -0.74 -38.28
C MET A 290 -40.12 -1.21 -36.84
N SER A 291 -40.84 -2.31 -36.64
CA SER A 291 -41.04 -2.90 -35.30
C SER A 291 -39.72 -3.35 -34.68
N ARG A 292 -38.84 -3.98 -35.46
CA ARG A 292 -37.51 -4.41 -34.99
C ARG A 292 -36.58 -3.23 -34.78
N GLN A 293 -36.65 -2.16 -35.60
CA GLN A 293 -35.94 -0.93 -35.37
C GLN A 293 -36.34 -0.29 -34.01
N LYS A 294 -37.64 -0.21 -33.72
CA LYS A 294 -38.13 0.27 -32.43
C LYS A 294 -37.63 -0.57 -31.23
N LYS A 295 -37.46 -1.91 -31.44
CA LYS A 295 -36.84 -2.77 -30.41
C LYS A 295 -35.38 -2.42 -30.20
N LEU A 296 -34.61 -2.20 -31.28
CA LEU A 296 -33.21 -1.73 -31.20
C LEU A 296 -33.08 -0.39 -30.47
N ASP A 297 -33.95 0.58 -30.83
CA ASP A 297 -33.93 1.94 -30.28
C ASP A 297 -34.29 1.98 -28.77
N LYS A 298 -35.00 0.93 -28.27
CA LYS A 298 -35.40 0.78 -26.86
C LYS A 298 -34.54 -0.18 -26.07
N MET A 299 -33.56 -0.82 -26.70
CA MET A 299 -32.71 -1.81 -26.06
C MET A 299 -31.62 -1.10 -25.23
N ASP A 300 -31.61 -1.38 -23.93
CA ASP A 300 -30.50 -0.96 -23.07
C ASP A 300 -29.26 -1.77 -23.45
N VAL A 301 -28.28 -1.08 -24.03
CA VAL A 301 -27.06 -1.74 -24.51
C VAL A 301 -26.14 -1.96 -23.31
N ILE A 302 -25.75 -3.24 -23.10
CA ILE A 302 -24.75 -3.59 -22.11
C ILE A 302 -23.42 -3.00 -22.60
N GLU A 303 -22.83 -2.13 -21.79
CA GLU A 303 -21.47 -1.62 -22.02
C GLU A 303 -20.51 -2.42 -21.16
N LEU A 304 -19.53 -3.04 -21.81
CA LEU A 304 -18.38 -3.57 -21.06
C LEU A 304 -17.46 -2.41 -20.72
N ALA A 305 -17.12 -2.28 -19.46
CA ALA A 305 -16.10 -1.33 -19.06
C ALA A 305 -14.83 -1.58 -19.88
N ALA A 306 -14.20 -0.51 -20.36
CA ALA A 306 -12.95 -0.62 -21.08
C ALA A 306 -11.91 -1.32 -20.18
N GLU A 307 -11.34 -2.42 -20.66
CA GLU A 307 -10.26 -3.08 -19.92
C GLU A 307 -9.14 -2.07 -19.69
N LYS A 308 -8.75 -1.91 -18.42
CA LYS A 308 -7.59 -1.09 -18.07
C LYS A 308 -6.35 -1.71 -18.71
N PRO A 309 -5.44 -0.89 -19.22
CA PRO A 309 -4.21 -1.42 -19.78
C PRO A 309 -3.47 -2.18 -18.67
N LYS A 310 -3.36 -3.50 -18.84
CA LYS A 310 -2.51 -4.31 -17.97
C LYS A 310 -1.06 -3.92 -18.23
N PRO A 311 -0.23 -3.81 -17.18
CA PRO A 311 1.18 -3.57 -17.39
C PRO A 311 1.82 -4.73 -18.16
N GLU A 312 2.71 -4.41 -19.08
CA GLU A 312 3.57 -5.35 -19.79
C GLU A 312 5.02 -4.96 -19.51
N PHE A 313 5.70 -5.76 -18.71
CA PHE A 313 7.09 -5.51 -18.37
C PHE A 313 8.02 -6.38 -19.23
N SER A 314 9.06 -5.77 -19.79
CA SER A 314 10.14 -6.47 -20.45
C SER A 314 11.43 -5.69 -20.32
N PHE A 315 12.50 -6.34 -19.86
CA PHE A 315 13.79 -5.69 -19.65
C PHE A 315 14.66 -5.87 -20.90
N LYS A 316 15.30 -4.80 -21.36
CA LYS A 316 16.23 -4.86 -22.48
C LYS A 316 17.53 -5.53 -22.03
N GLU A 317 17.94 -6.56 -22.76
CA GLU A 317 19.19 -7.26 -22.49
C GLU A 317 20.37 -6.42 -22.97
N GLY A 318 21.36 -6.20 -22.11
CA GLY A 318 22.63 -5.59 -22.40
C GLY A 318 23.67 -6.59 -22.92
N ARG A 319 24.92 -6.14 -22.99
CA ARG A 319 26.06 -6.98 -23.40
C ARG A 319 26.26 -8.13 -22.41
N THR A 320 26.75 -9.27 -22.88
CA THR A 320 27.11 -10.40 -22.02
C THR A 320 28.25 -10.03 -21.08
N THR A 321 28.09 -10.27 -19.77
CA THR A 321 29.08 -10.04 -18.71
C THR A 321 30.17 -11.10 -18.69
N GLY A 322 31.24 -10.87 -17.92
CA GLY A 322 32.15 -11.91 -17.44
C GLY A 322 31.42 -13.00 -16.65
N ARG A 323 32.16 -14.00 -16.14
CA ARG A 323 31.57 -15.07 -15.33
C ARG A 323 31.12 -14.58 -13.96
N ILE A 324 31.96 -13.77 -13.31
CA ILE A 324 31.71 -13.21 -11.99
C ILE A 324 31.06 -11.84 -12.17
N ILE A 325 29.96 -11.59 -11.45
CA ILE A 325 29.27 -10.29 -11.42
C ILE A 325 29.95 -9.41 -10.36
N PHE A 326 30.08 -9.92 -9.15
CA PHE A 326 30.88 -9.29 -8.10
C PHE A 326 31.37 -10.34 -7.10
N GLU A 327 32.44 -9.98 -6.40
CA GLU A 327 32.98 -10.74 -5.29
C GLU A 327 33.33 -9.79 -4.14
N THR A 328 32.98 -10.15 -2.90
CA THR A 328 33.30 -9.35 -1.72
C THR A 328 34.35 -10.07 -0.88
N LYS A 329 35.34 -9.32 -0.39
CA LYS A 329 36.41 -9.85 0.44
C LYS A 329 36.40 -9.15 1.80
N ASN A 330 35.98 -9.90 2.83
CA ASN A 330 35.86 -9.39 4.20
C ASN A 330 35.11 -8.05 4.29
N LEU A 331 34.07 -7.88 3.48
CA LEU A 331 33.30 -6.65 3.36
C LEU A 331 32.51 -6.40 4.66
N ILE A 332 32.73 -5.25 5.28
CA ILE A 332 31.95 -4.77 6.42
C ILE A 332 31.19 -3.53 5.96
N ILE A 333 29.86 -3.65 5.93
CA ILE A 333 28.96 -2.54 5.58
C ILE A 333 28.56 -1.75 6.82
N GLY A 334 28.28 -0.48 6.66
CA GLY A 334 27.83 0.42 7.72
C GLY A 334 28.00 1.87 7.32
N TYR A 335 27.68 2.76 8.24
CA TYR A 335 27.93 4.19 8.17
C TYR A 335 29.00 4.56 9.21
N ASP A 336 28.60 4.95 10.41
CA ASP A 336 29.51 5.22 11.54
C ASP A 336 29.82 3.95 12.34
N GLU A 337 28.86 2.99 12.34
CA GLU A 337 28.98 1.71 13.03
C GLU A 337 28.80 0.54 12.05
N PRO A 338 29.46 -0.60 12.31
CA PRO A 338 29.33 -1.78 11.48
C PRO A 338 27.95 -2.41 11.61
N LEU A 339 27.26 -2.60 10.48
CA LEU A 339 25.97 -3.30 10.37
C LEU A 339 26.13 -4.79 10.12
N SER A 340 27.29 -5.23 9.64
CA SER A 340 27.55 -6.64 9.32
C SER A 340 28.87 -7.13 9.90
N LYS A 341 28.95 -8.45 10.11
CA LYS A 341 30.21 -9.19 10.20
C LYS A 341 30.89 -9.18 8.83
N PRO A 342 32.19 -9.56 8.74
CA PRO A 342 32.85 -9.65 7.44
C PRO A 342 32.11 -10.57 6.45
N LEU A 343 31.72 -10.01 5.31
CA LEU A 343 30.97 -10.69 4.26
C LEU A 343 31.92 -11.15 3.15
N ASN A 344 31.82 -12.41 2.78
CA ASN A 344 32.49 -13.00 1.62
C ASN A 344 31.41 -13.59 0.72
N LEU A 345 30.87 -12.76 -0.17
CA LEU A 345 29.79 -13.10 -1.08
C LEU A 345 30.33 -13.10 -2.50
N SER A 346 29.84 -14.00 -3.32
CA SER A 346 30.15 -14.06 -4.74
C SER A 346 28.86 -14.32 -5.52
N MET A 347 28.70 -13.60 -6.63
CA MET A 347 27.56 -13.77 -7.53
C MET A 347 28.07 -14.03 -8.94
N GLU A 348 27.58 -15.11 -9.54
CA GLU A 348 27.93 -15.49 -10.92
C GLU A 348 26.87 -15.00 -11.93
N ARG A 349 27.26 -14.97 -13.19
CA ARG A 349 26.38 -14.62 -14.30
C ARG A 349 25.18 -15.57 -14.38
N GLY A 350 23.99 -14.99 -14.52
CA GLY A 350 22.72 -15.71 -14.65
C GLY A 350 22.08 -16.10 -13.32
N GLU A 351 22.77 -15.86 -12.20
CA GLU A 351 22.16 -16.07 -10.88
C GLU A 351 21.12 -15.00 -10.58
N LYS A 352 20.05 -15.44 -9.90
CA LYS A 352 18.99 -14.59 -9.38
C LYS A 352 18.93 -14.77 -7.87
N VAL A 353 19.42 -13.77 -7.14
CA VAL A 353 19.59 -13.84 -5.70
C VAL A 353 18.53 -12.99 -5.00
N ALA A 354 17.83 -13.56 -4.04
CA ALA A 354 16.96 -12.83 -3.13
C ALA A 354 17.72 -12.56 -1.82
N LEU A 355 17.84 -11.29 -1.45
CA LEU A 355 18.42 -10.84 -0.19
C LEU A 355 17.29 -10.59 0.80
N ILE A 356 17.21 -11.39 1.85
CA ILE A 356 16.18 -11.32 2.89
C ILE A 356 16.76 -10.90 4.24
N GLY A 357 15.88 -10.58 5.18
CA GLY A 357 16.22 -10.24 6.56
C GLY A 357 15.38 -9.08 7.09
N ALA A 358 15.46 -8.82 8.40
CA ALA A 358 14.70 -7.76 9.07
C ALA A 358 14.99 -6.36 8.51
N ASN A 359 14.12 -5.41 8.79
CA ASN A 359 14.34 -4.03 8.38
C ASN A 359 15.46 -3.39 9.22
N GLY A 360 16.27 -2.56 8.57
CA GLY A 360 17.36 -1.83 9.24
C GLY A 360 18.66 -2.63 9.43
N ILE A 361 18.74 -3.90 9.04
CA ILE A 361 19.99 -4.70 9.15
C ILE A 361 21.03 -4.40 8.07
N GLY A 362 20.72 -3.52 7.11
CA GLY A 362 21.70 -3.08 6.11
C GLY A 362 21.51 -3.66 4.71
N LYS A 363 20.33 -4.19 4.33
CA LYS A 363 20.06 -4.72 2.98
C LYS A 363 20.32 -3.69 1.87
N THR A 364 19.69 -2.52 1.96
CA THR A 364 19.91 -1.39 1.03
C THR A 364 21.36 -0.90 1.09
N THR A 365 21.97 -0.88 2.28
CA THR A 365 23.38 -0.50 2.44
C THR A 365 24.30 -1.47 1.71
N LEU A 366 24.03 -2.78 1.76
CA LEU A 366 24.79 -3.79 1.01
C LEU A 366 24.67 -3.56 -0.50
N LEU A 367 23.45 -3.33 -1.03
CA LEU A 367 23.24 -3.02 -2.44
C LEU A 367 24.02 -1.76 -2.86
N LYS A 368 23.96 -0.69 -2.06
CA LYS A 368 24.67 0.56 -2.34
C LYS A 368 26.19 0.41 -2.23
N SER A 369 26.68 -0.43 -1.32
CA SER A 369 28.13 -0.73 -1.22
C SER A 369 28.62 -1.55 -2.42
N ILE A 370 27.83 -2.53 -2.90
CA ILE A 370 28.14 -3.27 -4.12
C ILE A 370 28.18 -2.35 -5.34
N LEU A 371 27.28 -1.36 -5.40
CA LEU A 371 27.27 -0.33 -6.44
C LEU A 371 28.43 0.69 -6.34
N GLY A 372 29.12 0.73 -5.21
CA GLY A 372 30.13 1.75 -4.93
C GLY A 372 29.55 3.13 -4.59
N LEU A 373 28.24 3.21 -4.31
CA LEU A 373 27.57 4.45 -3.90
C LEU A 373 27.85 4.82 -2.45
N ILE A 374 28.13 3.83 -1.61
CA ILE A 374 28.53 4.00 -0.21
C ILE A 374 29.85 3.25 -0.01
N PRO A 375 30.92 3.89 0.50
CA PRO A 375 32.15 3.20 0.80
C PRO A 375 31.92 2.20 1.94
N PRO A 376 32.50 0.99 1.87
CA PRO A 376 32.46 0.06 2.99
C PRO A 376 33.33 0.55 4.15
N LEU A 377 33.01 0.12 5.37
CA LEU A 377 33.84 0.41 6.55
C LEU A 377 35.17 -0.37 6.51
N SER A 378 35.14 -1.58 5.95
CA SER A 378 36.31 -2.42 5.75
C SER A 378 36.05 -3.44 4.64
N GLY A 379 37.13 -4.03 4.10
CA GLY A 379 37.06 -4.97 2.99
C GLY A 379 36.90 -4.28 1.64
N GLU A 380 36.69 -5.06 0.61
CA GLU A 380 36.56 -4.57 -0.76
C GLU A 380 35.51 -5.33 -1.55
N VAL A 381 34.98 -4.67 -2.57
CA VAL A 381 34.06 -5.25 -3.56
C VAL A 381 34.77 -5.24 -4.91
N GLU A 382 35.03 -6.39 -5.46
CA GLU A 382 35.54 -6.57 -6.82
C GLU A 382 34.35 -6.75 -7.77
N GLN A 383 34.14 -5.80 -8.66
CA GLN A 383 33.11 -5.91 -9.71
C GLN A 383 33.69 -6.61 -10.92
N GLY A 384 32.88 -7.43 -11.58
CA GLY A 384 33.22 -8.13 -12.81
C GLY A 384 33.33 -7.19 -14.02
N ASP A 385 33.71 -7.78 -15.17
CA ASP A 385 33.88 -7.04 -16.40
C ASP A 385 32.56 -6.84 -17.15
N TYR A 386 32.45 -5.70 -17.83
CA TYR A 386 31.35 -5.35 -18.74
C TYR A 386 29.98 -5.32 -18.08
N LEU A 387 29.90 -4.85 -16.84
CA LEU A 387 28.63 -4.71 -16.13
C LEU A 387 27.84 -3.49 -16.64
N GLU A 388 26.60 -3.74 -17.02
CA GLU A 388 25.59 -2.73 -17.31
C GLU A 388 24.48 -2.87 -16.26
N ILE A 389 24.66 -2.16 -15.13
CA ILE A 389 23.83 -2.32 -13.94
C ILE A 389 22.59 -1.41 -14.04
N GLY A 390 21.42 -2.00 -13.89
CA GLY A 390 20.17 -1.30 -13.64
C GLY A 390 19.86 -1.33 -12.15
N TYR A 391 19.72 -0.18 -11.53
CA TYR A 391 19.37 -0.07 -10.12
C TYR A 391 17.96 0.50 -9.95
N PHE A 392 17.12 -0.23 -9.21
CA PHE A 392 15.80 0.20 -8.78
C PHE A 392 15.87 0.63 -7.32
N GLU A 393 15.82 1.94 -7.09
CA GLU A 393 15.86 2.51 -5.74
C GLU A 393 14.48 2.43 -5.06
N GLN A 394 14.47 2.35 -3.73
CA GLN A 394 13.26 2.34 -2.93
C GLN A 394 12.47 3.66 -3.06
N GLU A 395 13.14 4.80 -3.10
CA GLU A 395 12.54 6.12 -3.29
C GLU A 395 13.17 6.84 -4.50
N MET A 396 12.42 7.72 -5.16
CA MET A 396 12.98 8.54 -6.23
C MET A 396 13.94 9.58 -5.68
N SER A 397 15.16 9.59 -6.19
CA SER A 397 16.10 10.68 -5.98
C SER A 397 15.69 11.89 -6.86
N GLY A 398 15.13 12.94 -6.24
CA GLY A 398 14.77 14.18 -6.96
C GLY A 398 13.51 14.84 -6.43
N SER A 399 13.23 16.06 -6.91
CA SER A 399 12.06 16.85 -6.49
C SER A 399 10.71 16.31 -6.99
N GLY A 400 10.72 15.40 -7.98
CA GLY A 400 9.51 14.89 -8.64
C GLY A 400 8.71 15.98 -9.39
N ASP A 401 9.29 17.13 -9.66
CA ASP A 401 8.62 18.26 -10.31
C ASP A 401 8.41 18.08 -11.81
N ASN A 402 9.19 17.20 -12.44
CA ASN A 402 9.06 16.85 -13.84
C ASN A 402 7.74 16.09 -14.10
N SER A 403 7.20 16.24 -15.32
CA SER A 403 6.18 15.33 -15.83
C SER A 403 6.78 13.94 -16.09
N CYS A 404 5.95 12.90 -16.14
CA CYS A 404 6.44 11.55 -16.48
C CYS A 404 7.15 11.51 -17.85
N ILE A 405 6.69 12.32 -18.81
CA ILE A 405 7.30 12.43 -20.12
C ILE A 405 8.71 13.02 -20.01
N GLU A 406 8.86 14.13 -19.31
CA GLU A 406 10.16 14.80 -19.12
C GLU A 406 11.12 13.88 -18.36
N GLU A 407 10.62 13.14 -17.38
CA GLU A 407 11.42 12.22 -16.58
C GLU A 407 12.01 11.07 -17.42
N ILE A 408 11.27 10.56 -18.40
CA ILE A 408 11.79 9.56 -19.34
C ILE A 408 12.71 10.21 -20.38
N TRP A 409 12.37 11.41 -20.89
CA TRP A 409 13.19 12.10 -21.89
C TRP A 409 14.56 12.52 -21.36
N GLN A 410 14.69 12.89 -20.08
CA GLN A 410 15.99 13.20 -19.50
C GLN A 410 16.97 12.02 -19.61
N GLU A 411 16.46 10.81 -19.46
CA GLU A 411 17.29 9.61 -19.54
C GLU A 411 17.43 9.08 -20.96
N PHE A 412 16.39 9.23 -21.78
CA PHE A 412 16.34 8.76 -23.17
C PHE A 412 16.03 9.88 -24.17
N PRO A 413 16.97 10.84 -24.36
CA PRO A 413 16.72 12.02 -25.22
C PRO A 413 16.52 11.67 -26.71
N ALA A 414 16.93 10.48 -27.12
CA ALA A 414 16.74 10.00 -28.49
C ALA A 414 15.32 9.48 -28.77
N PHE A 415 14.50 9.28 -27.74
CA PHE A 415 13.13 8.81 -27.93
C PHE A 415 12.24 9.90 -28.49
N THR A 416 11.39 9.52 -29.44
CA THR A 416 10.29 10.39 -29.92
C THR A 416 9.20 10.47 -28.84
N GLN A 417 8.36 11.49 -28.91
CA GLN A 417 7.22 11.65 -27.99
C GLN A 417 6.29 10.41 -28.00
N TYR A 418 6.12 9.80 -29.15
CA TYR A 418 5.33 8.58 -29.27
C TYR A 418 5.97 7.39 -28.51
N GLU A 419 7.28 7.21 -28.64
CA GLU A 419 8.00 6.14 -27.95
C GLU A 419 7.96 6.31 -26.44
N VAL A 420 8.12 7.54 -25.94
CA VAL A 420 8.01 7.84 -24.51
C VAL A 420 6.61 7.52 -24.00
N ARG A 421 5.56 7.98 -24.67
CA ARG A 421 4.17 7.69 -24.30
C ARG A 421 3.87 6.20 -24.38
N SER A 422 4.35 5.51 -25.41
CA SER A 422 4.17 4.06 -25.56
C SER A 422 4.88 3.28 -24.46
N ALA A 423 6.09 3.67 -24.06
CA ALA A 423 6.84 3.03 -22.98
C ALA A 423 6.10 3.18 -21.63
N LEU A 424 5.62 4.38 -21.31
CA LEU A 424 4.85 4.65 -20.10
C LEU A 424 3.50 3.89 -20.10
N ALA A 425 2.81 3.87 -21.25
CA ALA A 425 1.54 3.14 -21.39
C ALA A 425 1.72 1.62 -21.20
N ARG A 426 2.82 1.02 -21.67
CA ARG A 426 3.17 -0.39 -21.42
C ARG A 426 3.33 -0.68 -19.92
N CYS A 427 3.75 0.29 -19.12
CA CYS A 427 3.82 0.14 -17.67
C CYS A 427 2.44 0.24 -16.98
N GLY A 428 1.35 0.32 -17.76
CA GLY A 428 0.00 0.43 -17.22
C GLY A 428 -0.36 1.84 -16.73
N LEU A 429 0.36 2.88 -17.21
CA LEU A 429 0.03 4.27 -16.92
C LEU A 429 -0.98 4.79 -17.95
N THR A 430 -2.05 5.44 -17.47
CA THR A 430 -3.05 6.08 -18.32
C THR A 430 -2.50 7.37 -18.94
N THR A 431 -3.11 7.86 -20.01
CA THR A 431 -2.71 9.12 -20.66
C THR A 431 -2.61 10.28 -19.66
N LYS A 432 -3.54 10.34 -18.69
CA LYS A 432 -3.55 11.37 -17.65
C LYS A 432 -2.35 11.27 -16.72
N HIS A 433 -1.99 10.05 -16.28
CA HIS A 433 -0.79 9.82 -15.46
C HIS A 433 0.49 10.21 -16.22
N ILE A 434 0.55 9.89 -17.50
CA ILE A 434 1.68 10.20 -18.39
C ILE A 434 1.94 11.72 -18.48
N GLU A 435 0.90 12.52 -18.46
CA GLU A 435 0.97 13.98 -18.53
C GLU A 435 1.14 14.65 -17.16
N SER A 436 0.91 13.91 -16.08
CA SER A 436 1.02 14.42 -14.71
C SER A 436 2.47 14.55 -14.26
N ARG A 437 2.71 15.42 -13.27
CA ARG A 437 4.00 15.50 -12.58
C ARG A 437 4.19 14.26 -11.69
N VAL A 438 5.41 13.75 -11.61
CA VAL A 438 5.72 12.52 -10.87
C VAL A 438 5.32 12.63 -9.40
N LYS A 439 5.51 13.77 -8.76
CA LYS A 439 5.15 14.00 -7.35
C LYS A 439 3.64 13.91 -7.03
N VAL A 440 2.79 14.03 -8.06
CA VAL A 440 1.32 13.97 -7.90
C VAL A 440 0.80 12.54 -8.04
N LEU A 441 1.65 11.64 -8.53
CA LEU A 441 1.32 10.23 -8.71
C LEU A 441 1.31 9.48 -7.38
N SER A 442 0.48 8.45 -7.29
CA SER A 442 0.54 7.48 -6.19
C SER A 442 1.88 6.74 -6.17
N GLY A 443 2.26 6.16 -5.02
CA GLY A 443 3.49 5.39 -4.88
C GLY A 443 3.62 4.28 -5.92
N GLY A 444 2.53 3.59 -6.25
CA GLY A 444 2.50 2.56 -7.28
C GLY A 444 2.70 3.08 -8.70
N GLU A 445 2.14 4.24 -9.03
CA GLU A 445 2.35 4.89 -10.32
C GLU A 445 3.78 5.41 -10.46
N GLN A 446 4.37 5.96 -9.37
CA GLN A 446 5.77 6.34 -9.33
C GLN A 446 6.70 5.13 -9.53
N ALA A 447 6.39 3.99 -8.90
CA ALA A 447 7.12 2.74 -9.11
C ALA A 447 7.07 2.29 -10.58
N LYS A 448 5.91 2.41 -11.24
CA LYS A 448 5.76 2.11 -12.68
C LYS A 448 6.60 3.04 -13.56
N VAL A 449 6.74 4.33 -13.22
CA VAL A 449 7.65 5.25 -13.94
C VAL A 449 9.12 4.82 -13.78
N ARG A 450 9.54 4.43 -12.56
CA ARG A 450 10.89 3.92 -12.31
C ARG A 450 11.16 2.61 -13.07
N LEU A 451 10.20 1.68 -13.08
CA LEU A 451 10.29 0.47 -13.88
C LEU A 451 10.39 0.77 -15.37
N CYS A 452 9.64 1.77 -15.87
CA CYS A 452 9.74 2.21 -17.27
C CYS A 452 11.15 2.66 -17.64
N LYS A 453 11.83 3.42 -16.78
CA LYS A 453 13.24 3.79 -16.96
C LYS A 453 14.14 2.55 -17.05
N LEU A 454 14.01 1.68 -16.07
CA LEU A 454 14.83 0.47 -15.96
C LEU A 454 14.66 -0.46 -17.16
N MET A 455 13.42 -0.67 -17.63
CA MET A 455 13.11 -1.51 -18.78
C MET A 455 13.66 -0.97 -20.11
N ASN A 456 13.79 0.34 -20.26
CA ASN A 456 14.27 0.96 -21.48
C ASN A 456 15.80 1.08 -21.54
N ARG A 457 16.48 0.86 -20.40
CA ARG A 457 17.93 0.79 -20.32
C ARG A 457 18.40 -0.63 -20.66
N ALA A 458 19.42 -0.76 -21.52
CA ALA A 458 20.06 -2.04 -21.73
C ALA A 458 20.84 -2.42 -20.46
N THR A 459 20.52 -3.57 -19.87
CA THR A 459 21.13 -4.03 -18.62
C THR A 459 21.48 -5.48 -18.72
N ASN A 460 22.50 -5.90 -17.97
CA ASN A 460 22.88 -7.30 -17.82
C ASN A 460 22.89 -7.75 -16.34
N VAL A 461 22.76 -6.77 -15.42
CA VAL A 461 22.58 -6.99 -13.99
C VAL A 461 21.49 -6.05 -13.49
N LEU A 462 20.53 -6.59 -12.77
CA LEU A 462 19.49 -5.81 -12.08
C LEU A 462 19.71 -5.88 -10.56
N LEU A 463 19.81 -4.73 -9.93
CA LEU A 463 19.80 -4.57 -8.48
C LEU A 463 18.47 -3.92 -8.10
N LEU A 464 17.63 -4.66 -7.37
CA LEU A 464 16.26 -4.24 -7.08
C LEU A 464 16.07 -4.11 -5.56
N ASP A 465 15.76 -2.91 -5.10
CA ASP A 465 15.50 -2.64 -3.68
C ASP A 465 14.00 -2.54 -3.43
N GLU A 466 13.42 -3.61 -2.89
CA GLU A 466 11.99 -3.77 -2.59
C GLU A 466 11.08 -3.42 -3.79
N PRO A 467 11.25 -4.06 -4.96
CA PRO A 467 10.58 -3.67 -6.19
C PRO A 467 9.06 -3.91 -6.18
N THR A 468 8.56 -4.69 -5.22
CA THR A 468 7.13 -5.02 -5.06
C THR A 468 6.36 -3.98 -4.27
N ASN A 469 7.04 -3.11 -3.53
CA ASN A 469 6.39 -2.10 -2.71
C ASN A 469 5.52 -1.16 -3.56
N HIS A 470 4.31 -0.91 -3.07
CA HIS A 470 3.30 -0.08 -3.71
C HIS A 470 2.75 -0.60 -5.06
N LEU A 471 3.21 -1.74 -5.58
CA LEU A 471 2.63 -2.32 -6.79
C LEU A 471 1.32 -3.05 -6.47
N ASP A 472 0.35 -2.89 -7.36
CA ASP A 472 -0.88 -3.71 -7.33
C ASP A 472 -0.59 -5.16 -7.74
N VAL A 473 -1.53 -6.05 -7.48
CA VAL A 473 -1.37 -7.50 -7.69
C VAL A 473 -1.00 -7.81 -9.14
N ASP A 474 -1.70 -7.20 -10.11
CA ASP A 474 -1.45 -7.42 -11.54
C ASP A 474 -0.01 -6.99 -11.93
N ALA A 475 0.47 -5.85 -11.39
CA ALA A 475 1.82 -5.38 -11.65
C ALA A 475 2.89 -6.25 -10.97
N LYS A 476 2.63 -6.79 -9.77
CA LYS A 476 3.53 -7.74 -9.09
C LYS A 476 3.68 -9.02 -9.89
N GLU A 477 2.57 -9.60 -10.35
CA GLU A 477 2.59 -10.83 -11.15
C GLU A 477 3.34 -10.62 -12.47
N GLU A 478 3.08 -9.51 -13.15
CA GLU A 478 3.75 -9.18 -14.40
C GLU A 478 5.25 -8.91 -14.20
N LEU A 479 5.63 -8.21 -13.11
CA LEU A 479 7.03 -8.02 -12.75
C LEU A 479 7.73 -9.36 -12.50
N LYS A 480 7.10 -10.26 -11.74
CA LYS A 480 7.62 -11.61 -11.49
C LYS A 480 7.82 -12.37 -12.79
N ARG A 481 6.86 -12.30 -13.74
CA ARG A 481 6.98 -12.92 -15.07
C ARG A 481 8.17 -12.34 -15.84
N ALA A 482 8.27 -11.02 -15.92
CA ALA A 482 9.34 -10.33 -16.64
C ALA A 482 10.73 -10.65 -16.08
N LEU A 483 10.86 -10.69 -14.73
CA LEU A 483 12.12 -11.06 -14.08
C LEU A 483 12.48 -12.54 -14.29
N LYS A 484 11.49 -13.43 -14.42
CA LYS A 484 11.75 -14.84 -14.79
C LYS A 484 12.32 -14.95 -16.20
N GLU A 485 11.78 -14.20 -17.15
CA GLU A 485 12.21 -14.20 -18.56
C GLU A 485 13.54 -13.49 -18.78
N TYR A 486 13.91 -12.57 -17.89
CA TYR A 486 15.18 -11.85 -17.98
C TYR A 486 16.38 -12.78 -17.83
N LYS A 487 17.30 -12.75 -18.80
CA LYS A 487 18.46 -13.65 -18.87
C LYS A 487 19.69 -13.13 -18.12
N GLY A 488 19.69 -11.86 -17.73
CA GLY A 488 20.76 -11.28 -16.91
C GLY A 488 20.70 -11.76 -15.46
N SER A 489 21.63 -11.27 -14.67
CA SER A 489 21.72 -11.57 -13.23
C SER A 489 20.84 -10.61 -12.43
N ILE A 490 20.27 -11.08 -11.34
CA ILE A 490 19.38 -10.28 -10.48
C ILE A 490 19.83 -10.43 -9.03
N LEU A 491 20.04 -9.31 -8.34
CA LEU A 491 20.11 -9.26 -6.89
C LEU A 491 18.96 -8.38 -6.40
N MET A 492 18.01 -8.95 -5.65
CA MET A 492 16.85 -8.24 -5.18
C MET A 492 16.69 -8.34 -3.67
N VAL A 493 16.37 -7.22 -3.04
CA VAL A 493 15.82 -7.18 -1.69
C VAL A 493 14.33 -7.43 -1.79
N CYS A 494 13.83 -8.44 -1.09
CA CYS A 494 12.41 -8.76 -1.10
C CYS A 494 11.99 -9.38 0.23
N HIS A 495 10.84 -8.95 0.76
CA HIS A 495 10.25 -9.48 1.98
C HIS A 495 9.11 -10.48 1.71
N GLU A 496 8.66 -10.59 0.47
CA GLU A 496 7.53 -11.43 0.07
C GLU A 496 8.02 -12.79 -0.45
N PRO A 497 7.91 -13.89 0.33
CA PRO A 497 8.31 -15.22 -0.11
C PRO A 497 7.64 -15.63 -1.43
N GLU A 498 6.35 -15.32 -1.56
CA GLU A 498 5.57 -15.64 -2.75
C GLU A 498 6.11 -14.98 -4.02
N PHE A 499 6.78 -13.83 -3.89
CA PHE A 499 7.35 -13.14 -5.03
C PHE A 499 8.68 -13.78 -5.47
N TYR A 500 9.61 -14.08 -4.55
CA TYR A 500 10.90 -14.62 -4.93
C TYR A 500 10.91 -16.14 -5.11
N ASP A 501 9.94 -16.87 -4.56
CA ASP A 501 9.80 -18.30 -4.76
C ASP A 501 9.58 -18.66 -6.24
N GLY A 502 10.41 -19.59 -6.74
CA GLY A 502 10.43 -19.98 -8.15
C GLY A 502 10.94 -18.90 -9.12
N LEU A 503 11.50 -17.79 -8.61
CA LEU A 503 12.27 -16.79 -9.34
C LEU A 503 13.75 -16.82 -8.94
N ALA A 504 14.03 -16.76 -7.62
CA ALA A 504 15.39 -16.75 -7.10
C ALA A 504 16.05 -18.14 -7.21
N THR A 505 17.32 -18.15 -7.65
CA THR A 505 18.18 -19.35 -7.66
C THR A 505 18.85 -19.57 -6.31
N GLN A 506 19.06 -18.50 -5.55
CA GLN A 506 19.65 -18.50 -4.22
C GLN A 506 18.94 -17.48 -3.33
N VAL A 507 18.93 -17.73 -2.04
CA VAL A 507 18.42 -16.81 -1.02
C VAL A 507 19.56 -16.53 -0.03
N TRP A 508 19.86 -15.25 0.14
CA TRP A 508 20.84 -14.77 1.12
C TRP A 508 20.11 -14.14 2.29
N ASP A 509 20.24 -14.72 3.47
CA ASP A 509 19.68 -14.20 4.70
C ASP A 509 20.73 -13.36 5.44
N LEU A 510 20.57 -12.03 5.35
CA LEU A 510 21.50 -11.07 5.98
C LEU A 510 21.46 -11.15 7.52
N SER A 511 20.39 -11.69 8.12
CA SER A 511 20.29 -11.87 9.57
C SER A 511 21.40 -12.75 10.14
N GLN A 512 21.95 -13.68 9.35
CA GLN A 512 23.07 -14.55 9.75
C GLN A 512 24.39 -13.78 9.90
N TRP A 513 24.51 -12.64 9.25
CA TRP A 513 25.74 -11.85 9.17
C TRP A 513 25.64 -10.48 9.83
N THR A 514 24.49 -10.14 10.43
CA THR A 514 24.31 -8.87 11.13
C THR A 514 25.14 -8.82 12.43
N THR A 515 25.55 -7.62 12.80
CA THR A 515 26.11 -7.30 14.12
C THR A 515 25.04 -6.80 15.09
N LYS A 516 23.86 -6.46 14.56
CA LYS A 516 22.69 -6.11 15.36
C LYS A 516 21.93 -7.38 15.72
N LEU A 517 21.91 -7.70 17.01
CA LEU A 517 21.13 -8.77 17.60
C LEU A 517 19.85 -8.18 18.22
#